data_2ac12e22824b3ebea483252b8b983ce6
#
_entry.id   2ac12e22824b3ebea483252b8b983ce6
#
_cell.length_a   1.000
_cell.length_b   1.000
_cell.length_c   1.000
_cell.angle_alpha   90.00
_cell.angle_beta   90.00
_cell.angle_gamma   90.00
#
_symmetry.space_group_name_H-M   'P 1'
#
loop_
_entity.id
_entity.type
_entity.pdbx_description
1 polymer ?
#
loop_
_entity_poly.entity_id
_entity_poly.type
_entity_poly.pdbx_seq_one_letter_code
_entity_poly.pdbx_strand_id
1 'polypeptide(L)'
;DVYKRQAFVIFPSNRGGYCIQPQKKEYSMNYKCSFPSSWLGLEGEELSLVTGLKSAAFCHKGGFLMTCGTLEDSVLACRSSLAAFHEEAVIVSLGGNKETDMLLQKLPDLSSARIVHLPVPQLPELTLNGIYGELSMEKTEWKSFIKDRIKEILRYKPEAVFADNAMFSLYPIVHALRKKHIPVLTAVEKDGQKLLVRIPSGS
;
A
#
# COMPACT_ATOMS: atom_id res chain seq x y z
N ASP A 1 10.76 11.42 -12.81
CA ASP A 1 11.89 10.53 -12.57
C ASP A 1 11.47 9.08 -12.87
N VAL A 2 11.95 8.54 -14.00
CA VAL A 2 11.55 7.21 -14.52
C VAL A 2 11.95 6.09 -13.53
N TYR A 3 13.07 6.25 -12.83
CA TYR A 3 13.56 5.27 -11.85
C TYR A 3 12.66 5.11 -10.62
N LYS A 4 11.92 6.16 -10.25
CA LYS A 4 11.02 6.11 -9.10
C LYS A 4 9.78 5.23 -9.34
N ARG A 5 9.46 4.89 -10.60
CA ARG A 5 8.28 4.10 -10.98
C ARG A 5 8.58 2.61 -11.21
N GLN A 6 9.86 2.22 -11.27
CA GLN A 6 10.21 0.82 -11.51
C GLN A 6 9.84 -0.05 -10.32
N ALA A 7 9.06 -1.10 -10.56
CA ALA A 7 8.71 -2.11 -9.55
C ALA A 7 9.74 -3.25 -9.51
N PHE A 8 10.29 -3.61 -10.66
CA PHE A 8 11.28 -4.67 -10.81
C PHE A 8 12.46 -4.20 -11.67
N VAL A 9 13.60 -4.84 -11.47
CA VAL A 9 14.77 -4.78 -12.36
C VAL A 9 15.06 -6.18 -12.87
N ILE A 10 15.29 -6.32 -14.17
CA ILE A 10 15.72 -7.58 -14.81
C ILE A 10 17.16 -7.37 -15.29
N PHE A 11 18.03 -8.31 -14.97
CA PHE A 11 19.43 -8.28 -15.37
C PHE A 11 19.96 -9.69 -15.67
N PRO A 12 20.99 -9.85 -16.56
CA PRO A 12 21.57 -11.14 -16.83
C PRO A 12 22.16 -11.81 -15.58
N SER A 13 21.99 -13.11 -15.46
CA SER A 13 22.57 -13.92 -14.40
C SER A 13 23.92 -14.47 -14.82
N ASN A 14 24.91 -14.46 -13.93
CA ASN A 14 26.22 -15.10 -14.16
C ASN A 14 26.14 -16.62 -14.34
N ARG A 15 25.01 -17.23 -13.97
CA ARG A 15 24.75 -18.66 -14.11
C ARG A 15 23.90 -19.02 -15.33
N GLY A 16 23.69 -18.05 -16.23
CA GLY A 16 22.78 -18.14 -17.36
C GLY A 16 21.37 -17.68 -17.03
N GLY A 17 20.63 -17.24 -18.06
CA GLY A 17 19.30 -16.65 -17.91
C GLY A 17 19.32 -15.27 -17.29
N TYR A 18 18.23 -14.94 -16.59
CA TYR A 18 17.96 -13.61 -16.05
C TYR A 18 17.54 -13.66 -14.60
N CYS A 19 17.98 -12.67 -13.85
CA CYS A 19 17.53 -12.39 -12.48
C CYS A 19 16.47 -11.28 -12.50
N ILE A 20 15.46 -11.42 -11.66
CA ILE A 20 14.39 -10.45 -11.43
C ILE A 20 14.46 -10.03 -9.98
N GLN A 21 14.61 -8.74 -9.73
CA GLN A 21 14.72 -8.19 -8.39
C GLN A 21 13.64 -7.13 -8.14
N PRO A 22 12.76 -7.32 -7.13
CA PRO A 22 11.81 -6.29 -6.71
C PRO A 22 12.52 -5.06 -6.17
N GLN A 23 12.01 -3.89 -6.51
CA GLN A 23 12.54 -2.62 -6.02
C GLN A 23 11.84 -2.21 -4.73
N LYS A 24 12.62 -1.69 -3.76
CA LYS A 24 12.09 -1.20 -2.49
C LYS A 24 11.39 0.15 -2.67
N LYS A 25 10.39 0.41 -1.84
CA LYS A 25 9.81 1.75 -1.66
C LYS A 25 10.86 2.68 -1.07
N GLU A 26 10.82 3.97 -1.43
CA GLU A 26 11.71 4.97 -0.83
C GLU A 26 11.54 4.98 0.69
N TYR A 27 12.66 5.00 1.40
CA TYR A 27 12.72 5.04 2.87
C TYR A 27 11.96 3.89 3.57
N SER A 28 11.81 2.73 2.92
CA SER A 28 11.10 1.59 3.46
C SER A 28 11.84 0.28 3.17
N MET A 29 11.66 -0.71 4.03
CA MET A 29 12.12 -2.07 3.77
C MET A 29 11.16 -2.86 2.88
N ASN A 30 9.95 -2.35 2.65
CA ASN A 30 8.94 -2.98 1.81
C ASN A 30 9.24 -2.78 0.32
N TYR A 31 8.88 -3.77 -0.49
CA TYR A 31 8.96 -3.68 -1.94
C TYR A 31 7.80 -2.86 -2.53
N LYS A 32 8.03 -2.27 -3.71
CA LYS A 32 6.99 -1.58 -4.49
C LYS A 32 5.97 -2.58 -5.03
N CYS A 33 6.43 -3.76 -5.39
CA CYS A 33 5.65 -4.91 -5.76
C CYS A 33 6.39 -6.16 -5.28
N SER A 34 5.67 -7.17 -4.79
CA SER A 34 6.23 -8.44 -4.37
C SER A 34 5.88 -9.54 -5.37
N PHE A 35 6.66 -10.63 -5.40
CA PHE A 35 6.22 -11.85 -6.07
C PHE A 35 5.00 -12.42 -5.34
N PRO A 36 4.08 -13.10 -6.05
CA PRO A 36 2.96 -13.80 -5.43
C PRO A 36 3.45 -14.79 -4.36
N SER A 37 2.73 -14.85 -3.25
CA SER A 37 3.11 -15.72 -2.11
C SER A 37 3.19 -17.20 -2.50
N SER A 38 2.38 -17.62 -3.49
CA SER A 38 2.38 -18.96 -4.04
C SER A 38 3.68 -19.35 -4.79
N TRP A 39 4.51 -18.38 -5.16
CA TRP A 39 5.78 -18.63 -5.88
C TRP A 39 6.97 -18.74 -4.93
N LEU A 40 6.84 -18.24 -3.71
CA LEU A 40 7.95 -18.09 -2.79
C LEU A 40 8.48 -19.45 -2.32
N GLY A 41 9.78 -19.66 -2.51
CA GLY A 41 10.49 -20.86 -2.11
C GLY A 41 10.37 -22.03 -3.09
N LEU A 42 9.68 -21.84 -4.24
CA LEU A 42 9.57 -22.83 -5.28
C LEU A 42 10.75 -22.76 -6.26
N GLU A 43 11.06 -23.89 -6.90
CA GLU A 43 12.12 -24.01 -7.90
C GLU A 43 11.77 -25.02 -8.98
N GLY A 44 12.43 -24.93 -10.14
CA GLY A 44 12.34 -25.87 -11.24
C GLY A 44 10.91 -26.08 -11.74
N GLU A 45 10.54 -27.35 -11.88
CA GLU A 45 9.26 -27.75 -12.47
C GLU A 45 8.04 -27.28 -11.65
N GLU A 46 8.16 -27.28 -10.32
CA GLU A 46 7.10 -26.84 -9.42
C GLU A 46 6.79 -25.34 -9.61
N LEU A 47 7.85 -24.52 -9.72
CA LEU A 47 7.69 -23.09 -10.01
C LEU A 47 7.11 -22.88 -11.40
N SER A 48 7.55 -23.64 -12.40
CA SER A 48 7.02 -23.56 -13.77
C SER A 48 5.55 -23.90 -13.84
N LEU A 49 5.08 -24.89 -13.11
CA LEU A 49 3.67 -25.26 -13.04
C LEU A 49 2.82 -24.17 -12.40
N VAL A 50 3.28 -23.60 -11.29
CA VAL A 50 2.52 -22.57 -10.55
C VAL A 50 2.51 -21.23 -11.30
N THR A 51 3.60 -20.86 -11.97
CA THR A 51 3.72 -19.61 -12.70
C THR A 51 3.19 -19.67 -14.13
N GLY A 52 3.13 -20.86 -14.73
CA GLY A 52 2.89 -21.05 -16.16
C GLY A 52 4.08 -20.64 -17.04
N LEU A 53 5.24 -20.34 -16.46
CA LEU A 53 6.45 -19.90 -17.17
C LEU A 53 7.40 -21.07 -17.39
N LYS A 54 7.68 -21.40 -18.64
CA LYS A 54 8.46 -22.61 -19.00
C LYS A 54 9.90 -22.57 -18.50
N SER A 55 10.49 -21.38 -18.42
CA SER A 55 11.89 -21.20 -18.01
C SER A 55 12.06 -20.67 -16.58
N ALA A 56 10.99 -20.65 -15.78
CA ALA A 56 11.08 -20.27 -14.37
C ALA A 56 11.96 -21.27 -13.63
N ALA A 57 13.04 -20.79 -13.02
CA ALA A 57 14.05 -21.69 -12.43
C ALA A 57 14.02 -21.64 -10.89
N PHE A 58 13.85 -20.48 -10.30
CA PHE A 58 13.94 -20.33 -8.86
C PHE A 58 13.23 -19.05 -8.39
N CYS A 59 12.49 -19.11 -7.28
CA CYS A 59 11.96 -17.96 -6.57
C CYS A 59 12.35 -18.02 -5.10
N HIS A 60 13.13 -17.04 -4.64
CA HIS A 60 13.63 -17.05 -3.26
C HIS A 60 12.48 -16.93 -2.25
N LYS A 61 12.54 -17.71 -1.17
CA LYS A 61 11.53 -17.73 -0.09
C LYS A 61 11.25 -16.34 0.51
N GLY A 62 12.28 -15.48 0.58
CA GLY A 62 12.14 -14.09 1.04
C GLY A 62 11.65 -13.11 -0.03
N GLY A 63 11.33 -13.56 -1.25
CA GLY A 63 10.75 -12.74 -2.31
C GLY A 63 11.65 -11.64 -2.87
N PHE A 64 12.96 -11.67 -2.62
CA PHE A 64 13.86 -10.62 -3.09
C PHE A 64 14.54 -10.93 -4.43
N LEU A 65 14.39 -12.15 -4.94
CA LEU A 65 15.00 -12.61 -6.18
C LEU A 65 14.17 -13.74 -6.81
N MET A 66 14.00 -13.67 -8.12
CA MET A 66 13.52 -14.76 -8.95
C MET A 66 14.43 -14.90 -10.17
N THR A 67 14.56 -16.12 -10.71
CA THR A 67 15.34 -16.37 -11.93
C THR A 67 14.52 -17.08 -12.98
N CYS A 68 14.71 -16.69 -14.25
CA CYS A 68 14.14 -17.34 -15.43
C CYS A 68 15.22 -17.56 -16.48
N GLY A 69 15.05 -18.58 -17.32
CA GLY A 69 16.00 -18.89 -18.41
C GLY A 69 15.92 -17.90 -19.56
N THR A 70 14.76 -17.26 -19.79
CA THR A 70 14.56 -16.32 -20.91
C THR A 70 14.15 -14.94 -20.43
N LEU A 71 14.40 -13.92 -21.25
CA LEU A 71 13.97 -12.55 -20.99
C LEU A 71 12.44 -12.43 -21.06
N GLU A 72 11.81 -13.11 -22.00
CA GLU A 72 10.37 -13.14 -22.19
C GLU A 72 9.64 -13.61 -20.94
N ASP A 73 10.05 -14.76 -20.38
CA ASP A 73 9.48 -15.30 -19.15
C ASP A 73 9.75 -14.38 -17.97
N SER A 74 10.91 -13.71 -17.92
CA SER A 74 11.23 -12.71 -16.89
C SER A 74 10.28 -11.51 -16.93
N VAL A 75 9.96 -11.02 -18.13
CA VAL A 75 8.99 -9.92 -18.31
C VAL A 75 7.59 -10.39 -17.95
N LEU A 76 7.19 -11.61 -18.35
CA LEU A 76 5.90 -12.20 -17.97
C LEU A 76 5.77 -12.38 -16.45
N ALA A 77 6.83 -12.83 -15.78
CA ALA A 77 6.88 -12.93 -14.32
C ALA A 77 6.61 -11.58 -13.64
N CYS A 78 7.26 -10.52 -14.14
CA CYS A 78 7.01 -9.16 -13.62
C CYS A 78 5.55 -8.74 -13.84
N ARG A 79 4.98 -8.97 -15.02
CA ARG A 79 3.58 -8.62 -15.32
C ARG A 79 2.59 -9.39 -14.46
N SER A 80 2.78 -10.69 -14.31
CA SER A 80 1.94 -11.53 -13.45
C SER A 80 2.04 -11.11 -11.98
N SER A 81 3.24 -10.78 -11.51
CA SER A 81 3.43 -10.26 -10.15
C SER A 81 2.74 -8.92 -9.93
N LEU A 82 2.79 -8.02 -10.91
CA LEU A 82 2.08 -6.74 -10.84
C LEU A 82 0.56 -6.95 -10.82
N ALA A 83 0.04 -7.82 -11.67
CA ALA A 83 -1.39 -8.14 -11.70
C ALA A 83 -1.87 -8.71 -10.36
N ALA A 84 -1.18 -9.73 -9.85
CA ALA A 84 -1.50 -10.34 -8.55
C ALA A 84 -1.38 -9.34 -7.39
N PHE A 85 -0.37 -8.47 -7.42
CA PHE A 85 -0.18 -7.43 -6.41
C PHE A 85 -1.33 -6.42 -6.40
N HIS A 86 -1.81 -6.00 -7.57
CA HIS A 86 -2.95 -5.09 -7.69
C HIS A 86 -4.26 -5.72 -7.23
N GLU A 87 -4.46 -7.02 -7.46
CA GLU A 87 -5.62 -7.77 -6.95
C GLU A 87 -5.58 -7.93 -5.42
N GLU A 88 -4.40 -8.08 -4.83
CA GLU A 88 -4.19 -8.18 -3.37
C GLU A 88 -4.11 -6.81 -2.68
N ALA A 89 -3.93 -5.72 -3.44
CA ALA A 89 -3.80 -4.38 -2.87
C ALA A 89 -5.04 -3.98 -2.08
N VAL A 90 -4.83 -3.34 -0.94
CA VAL A 90 -5.90 -2.86 -0.08
C VAL A 90 -5.77 -1.36 0.15
N ILE A 91 -6.86 -0.64 -0.01
CA ILE A 91 -7.01 0.73 0.46
C ILE A 91 -7.91 0.70 1.69
N VAL A 92 -7.45 1.22 2.81
CA VAL A 92 -8.32 1.45 3.97
C VAL A 92 -8.91 2.84 3.87
N SER A 93 -10.22 2.94 3.91
CA SER A 93 -10.97 4.19 3.81
C SER A 93 -11.56 4.59 5.15
N LEU A 94 -11.20 5.76 5.64
CA LEU A 94 -11.71 6.38 6.85
C LEU A 94 -12.59 7.59 6.45
N GLY A 95 -13.90 7.44 6.55
CA GLY A 95 -14.85 8.51 6.20
C GLY A 95 -15.15 8.67 4.71
N GLY A 96 -14.63 7.79 3.86
CA GLY A 96 -14.95 7.81 2.43
C GLY A 96 -16.38 7.33 2.12
N ASN A 97 -16.87 7.70 0.96
CA ASN A 97 -18.18 7.35 0.41
C ASN A 97 -18.04 6.81 -1.02
N LYS A 98 -19.15 6.45 -1.65
CA LYS A 98 -19.17 5.92 -3.04
C LYS A 98 -18.45 6.82 -4.05
N GLU A 99 -18.55 8.12 -3.90
CA GLU A 99 -17.88 9.07 -4.80
C GLU A 99 -16.36 9.02 -4.62
N THR A 100 -15.88 8.98 -3.38
CA THR A 100 -14.45 8.83 -3.07
C THR A 100 -13.91 7.47 -3.54
N ASP A 101 -14.70 6.40 -3.43
CA ASP A 101 -14.33 5.09 -3.94
C ASP A 101 -14.13 5.09 -5.45
N MET A 102 -15.02 5.73 -6.19
CA MET A 102 -14.87 5.91 -7.63
C MET A 102 -13.62 6.71 -8.02
N LEU A 103 -13.21 7.66 -7.18
CA LEU A 103 -11.95 8.40 -7.39
C LEU A 103 -10.73 7.52 -7.07
N LEU A 104 -10.78 6.75 -5.99
CA LEU A 104 -9.71 5.83 -5.61
C LEU A 104 -9.47 4.76 -6.68
N GLN A 105 -10.51 4.23 -7.29
CA GLN A 105 -10.44 3.27 -8.40
C GLN A 105 -9.88 3.86 -9.71
N LYS A 106 -9.79 5.18 -9.84
CA LYS A 106 -9.13 5.84 -10.98
C LYS A 106 -7.61 5.97 -10.80
N LEU A 107 -7.06 5.63 -9.63
CA LEU A 107 -5.61 5.63 -9.43
C LEU A 107 -4.97 4.50 -10.24
N PRO A 108 -4.00 4.79 -11.14
CA PRO A 108 -3.44 3.80 -12.07
C PRO A 108 -2.90 2.54 -11.38
N ASP A 109 -2.24 2.73 -10.23
CA ASP A 109 -1.57 1.65 -9.50
C ASP A 109 -2.48 0.95 -8.47
N LEU A 110 -3.71 1.42 -8.26
CA LEU A 110 -4.63 0.95 -7.23
C LEU A 110 -6.07 0.77 -7.76
N SER A 111 -6.25 0.77 -9.07
CA SER A 111 -7.59 0.70 -9.71
C SER A 111 -8.37 -0.58 -9.38
N SER A 112 -7.68 -1.69 -9.16
CA SER A 112 -8.26 -2.98 -8.73
C SER A 112 -8.12 -3.26 -7.24
N ALA A 113 -7.59 -2.30 -6.45
CA ALA A 113 -7.45 -2.47 -5.02
C ALA A 113 -8.81 -2.62 -4.33
N ARG A 114 -8.87 -3.53 -3.38
CA ARG A 114 -10.03 -3.69 -2.51
C ARG A 114 -10.12 -2.54 -1.51
N ILE A 115 -11.22 -1.82 -1.51
CA ILE A 115 -11.47 -0.74 -0.54
C ILE A 115 -12.14 -1.34 0.69
N VAL A 116 -11.52 -1.13 1.85
CA VAL A 116 -12.04 -1.54 3.16
C VAL A 116 -12.43 -0.30 3.93
N HIS A 117 -13.73 -0.13 4.17
CA HIS A 117 -14.24 0.96 4.99
C HIS A 117 -14.11 0.63 6.47
N LEU A 118 -13.40 1.45 7.21
CA LEU A 118 -13.40 1.44 8.66
C LEU A 118 -14.18 2.65 9.17
N PRO A 119 -14.92 2.50 10.27
CA PRO A 119 -15.63 3.62 10.87
C PRO A 119 -14.64 4.71 11.27
N VAL A 120 -15.02 5.95 11.01
CA VAL A 120 -14.25 7.10 11.50
C VAL A 120 -14.20 7.01 13.02
N PRO A 121 -13.02 7.13 13.62
CA PRO A 121 -12.90 7.18 15.07
C PRO A 121 -13.71 8.37 15.61
N GLN A 122 -14.70 8.08 16.45
CA GLN A 122 -15.40 9.14 17.17
C GLN A 122 -14.44 9.74 18.20
N LEU A 123 -14.38 11.07 18.22
CA LEU A 123 -13.66 11.75 19.29
C LEU A 123 -14.40 11.51 20.60
N PRO A 124 -13.67 11.41 21.73
CA PRO A 124 -14.27 11.49 23.04
C PRO A 124 -15.09 12.78 23.17
N GLU A 125 -16.04 12.78 24.09
CA GLU A 125 -16.85 13.96 24.36
C GLU A 125 -15.97 15.20 24.57
N LEU A 126 -16.34 16.28 23.90
CA LEU A 126 -15.70 17.56 24.08
C LEU A 126 -16.40 18.28 25.23
N THR A 127 -15.67 18.63 26.27
CA THR A 127 -16.18 19.57 27.27
C THR A 127 -16.02 20.97 26.71
N LEU A 128 -17.13 21.62 26.38
CA LEU A 128 -17.13 22.98 25.86
C LEU A 128 -17.06 23.97 27.03
N ASN A 129 -16.03 24.82 27.00
CA ASN A 129 -15.88 25.94 27.93
C ASN A 129 -15.84 27.23 27.14
N GLY A 130 -17.00 27.83 26.91
CA GLY A 130 -17.13 29.00 26.04
C GLY A 130 -16.83 28.69 24.58
N ILE A 131 -15.81 29.34 24.02
CA ILE A 131 -15.33 29.17 22.65
C ILE A 131 -14.26 28.07 22.52
N TYR A 132 -13.81 27.47 23.63
CA TYR A 132 -12.81 26.41 23.66
C TYR A 132 -13.47 25.08 23.94
N GLY A 133 -12.99 24.03 23.24
CA GLY A 133 -13.32 22.65 23.53
C GLY A 133 -12.10 21.91 24.06
N GLU A 134 -12.23 21.23 25.16
CA GLU A 134 -11.22 20.32 25.70
C GLU A 134 -11.71 18.87 25.55
N LEU A 135 -10.78 17.97 25.17
CA LEU A 135 -11.07 16.57 25.13
C LEU A 135 -11.17 16.04 26.57
N SER A 136 -12.30 15.42 26.93
CA SER A 136 -12.54 14.78 28.23
C SER A 136 -11.81 13.44 28.38
N MET A 137 -10.62 13.31 27.76
CA MET A 137 -9.84 12.10 27.77
C MET A 137 -8.42 12.35 28.28
N GLU A 138 -7.96 11.51 29.17
CA GLU A 138 -6.60 11.56 29.67
C GLU A 138 -5.57 11.30 28.55
N LYS A 139 -4.40 11.94 28.63
CA LYS A 139 -3.34 11.85 27.62
C LYS A 139 -2.89 10.39 27.36
N THR A 140 -2.92 9.54 28.36
CA THR A 140 -2.58 8.11 28.26
C THR A 140 -3.62 7.33 27.48
N GLU A 141 -4.89 7.59 27.74
CA GLU A 141 -6.03 6.99 27.05
C GLU A 141 -6.05 7.42 25.59
N TRP A 142 -5.82 8.72 25.32
CA TRP A 142 -5.71 9.24 23.97
C TRP A 142 -4.60 8.55 23.15
N LYS A 143 -3.42 8.36 23.76
CA LYS A 143 -2.33 7.63 23.12
C LYS A 143 -2.68 6.17 22.82
N SER A 144 -3.37 5.50 23.75
CA SER A 144 -3.82 4.13 23.56
C SER A 144 -4.84 4.04 22.44
N PHE A 145 -5.83 4.94 22.43
CA PHE A 145 -6.85 5.03 21.40
C PHE A 145 -6.23 5.17 20.00
N ILE A 146 -5.29 6.11 19.81
CA ILE A 146 -4.60 6.28 18.53
C ILE A 146 -3.79 5.03 18.14
N LYS A 147 -3.09 4.44 19.10
CA LYS A 147 -2.29 3.21 18.87
C LYS A 147 -3.17 2.05 18.41
N ASP A 148 -4.34 1.86 19.01
CA ASP A 148 -5.24 0.76 18.68
C ASP A 148 -5.89 0.96 17.30
N ARG A 149 -6.24 2.19 16.94
CA ARG A 149 -6.72 2.52 15.59
C ARG A 149 -5.68 2.29 14.52
N ILE A 150 -4.44 2.68 14.76
CA ILE A 150 -3.33 2.39 13.84
C ILE A 150 -3.12 0.88 13.71
N LYS A 151 -3.19 0.13 14.80
CA LYS A 151 -3.05 -1.32 14.80
C LYS A 151 -4.14 -2.01 13.98
N GLU A 152 -5.39 -1.52 14.10
CA GLU A 152 -6.52 -1.98 13.31
C GLU A 152 -6.29 -1.74 11.81
N ILE A 153 -5.90 -0.52 11.40
CA ILE A 153 -5.59 -0.18 10.02
C ILE A 153 -4.48 -1.08 9.46
N LEU A 154 -3.40 -1.27 10.24
CA LEU A 154 -2.23 -2.04 9.83
C LEU A 154 -2.51 -3.55 9.67
N ARG A 155 -3.58 -4.10 10.27
CA ARG A 155 -4.00 -5.49 10.05
C ARG A 155 -4.31 -5.78 8.59
N TYR A 156 -4.79 -4.80 7.87
CA TYR A 156 -5.13 -4.92 6.44
C TYR A 156 -3.90 -4.77 5.52
N LYS A 157 -2.72 -4.45 6.07
CA LYS A 157 -1.48 -4.18 5.29
C LYS A 157 -1.75 -3.22 4.12
N PRO A 158 -2.35 -2.05 4.34
CA PRO A 158 -2.83 -1.21 3.26
C PRO A 158 -1.69 -0.65 2.42
N GLU A 159 -1.89 -0.59 1.11
CA GLU A 159 -1.03 0.13 0.17
C GLU A 159 -1.24 1.65 0.28
N ALA A 160 -2.45 2.07 0.62
CA ALA A 160 -2.78 3.46 0.93
C ALA A 160 -3.92 3.54 1.94
N VAL A 161 -4.00 4.65 2.64
CA VAL A 161 -5.13 4.97 3.52
C VAL A 161 -5.79 6.24 3.00
N PHE A 162 -7.09 6.19 2.75
CA PHE A 162 -7.89 7.37 2.50
C PHE A 162 -8.40 7.92 3.84
N ALA A 163 -8.22 9.21 4.07
CA ALA A 163 -8.74 9.92 5.23
C ALA A 163 -9.48 11.17 4.77
N ASP A 164 -10.74 11.30 5.10
CA ASP A 164 -11.52 12.49 4.78
C ASP A 164 -10.94 13.72 5.49
N ASN A 165 -10.65 14.79 4.74
CA ASN A 165 -10.03 15.99 5.27
C ASN A 165 -10.96 16.79 6.20
N ALA A 166 -12.26 16.59 6.12
CA ALA A 166 -13.24 17.24 6.99
C ALA A 166 -13.15 16.76 8.45
N MET A 167 -12.34 15.72 8.73
CA MET A 167 -12.30 15.07 10.03
C MET A 167 -11.05 15.41 10.82
N PHE A 168 -11.14 16.42 11.66
CA PHE A 168 -10.07 16.81 12.59
C PHE A 168 -9.58 15.64 13.47
N SER A 169 -10.50 14.72 13.83
CA SER A 169 -10.18 13.51 14.59
C SER A 169 -9.15 12.58 13.93
N LEU A 170 -9.00 12.68 12.62
CA LEU A 170 -8.08 11.81 11.87
C LEU A 170 -6.63 12.33 11.87
N TYR A 171 -6.39 13.60 12.21
CA TYR A 171 -5.06 14.21 12.14
C TYR A 171 -3.95 13.41 12.88
N PRO A 172 -4.13 12.95 14.12
CA PRO A 172 -3.11 12.16 14.82
C PRO A 172 -2.85 10.81 14.16
N ILE A 173 -3.89 10.19 13.59
CA ILE A 173 -3.81 8.92 12.88
C ILE A 173 -3.04 9.12 11.57
N VAL A 174 -3.38 10.15 10.79
CA VAL A 174 -2.68 10.54 9.56
C VAL A 174 -1.21 10.79 9.84
N HIS A 175 -0.88 11.55 10.89
CA HIS A 175 0.50 11.82 11.27
C HIS A 175 1.27 10.53 11.62
N ALA A 176 0.67 9.61 12.35
CA ALA A 176 1.30 8.36 12.72
C ALA A 176 1.48 7.40 11.53
N LEU A 177 0.53 7.35 10.60
CA LEU A 177 0.63 6.57 9.37
C LEU A 177 1.75 7.09 8.46
N ARG A 178 1.87 8.42 8.34
CA ARG A 178 2.95 9.07 7.57
C ARG A 178 4.34 8.73 8.13
N LYS A 179 4.51 8.71 9.44
CA LYS A 179 5.76 8.24 10.10
C LYS A 179 6.10 6.78 9.80
N LYS A 180 5.11 5.98 9.43
CA LYS A 180 5.30 4.59 9.00
C LYS A 180 5.44 4.45 7.48
N HIS A 181 5.57 5.56 6.76
CA HIS A 181 5.68 5.63 5.30
C HIS A 181 4.48 5.02 4.54
N ILE A 182 3.30 5.01 5.17
CA ILE A 182 2.07 4.60 4.52
C ILE A 182 1.51 5.82 3.78
N PRO A 183 1.24 5.71 2.47
CA PRO A 183 0.61 6.77 1.72
C PRO A 183 -0.76 7.12 2.28
N VAL A 184 -1.00 8.38 2.58
CA VAL A 184 -2.31 8.88 2.99
C VAL A 184 -2.86 9.77 1.88
N LEU A 185 -4.08 9.47 1.48
CA LEU A 185 -4.85 10.19 0.48
C LEU A 185 -5.98 10.94 1.16
N THR A 186 -6.33 12.09 0.63
CA THR A 186 -7.52 12.84 1.03
C THR A 186 -8.22 13.40 -0.20
N ALA A 187 -9.47 13.77 -0.07
CA ALA A 187 -10.19 14.46 -1.14
C ALA A 187 -10.25 15.96 -0.84
N VAL A 188 -10.01 16.77 -1.86
CA VAL A 188 -10.17 18.22 -1.81
C VAL A 188 -11.06 18.65 -2.96
N GLU A 189 -11.86 19.68 -2.72
CA GLU A 189 -12.65 20.32 -3.78
C GLU A 189 -11.90 21.49 -4.35
N LYS A 190 -11.75 21.54 -5.66
CA LYS A 190 -11.13 22.64 -6.40
C LYS A 190 -11.91 22.88 -7.68
N ASP A 191 -12.34 24.11 -7.90
CA ASP A 191 -13.09 24.52 -9.10
C ASP A 191 -14.34 23.65 -9.37
N GLY A 192 -15.07 23.26 -8.32
CA GLY A 192 -16.25 22.42 -8.39
C GLY A 192 -15.94 20.92 -8.70
N GLN A 193 -14.67 20.56 -8.70
CA GLN A 193 -14.25 19.17 -8.89
C GLN A 193 -13.60 18.60 -7.64
N LYS A 194 -13.97 17.37 -7.30
CA LYS A 194 -13.34 16.63 -6.21
C LYS A 194 -12.11 15.91 -6.72
N LEU A 195 -10.97 16.18 -6.11
CA LEU A 195 -9.67 15.65 -6.48
C LEU A 195 -9.05 14.87 -5.32
N LEU A 196 -8.38 13.75 -5.65
CA LEU A 196 -7.55 13.06 -4.66
C LEU A 196 -6.18 13.74 -4.56
N VAL A 197 -5.77 13.98 -3.34
CA VAL A 197 -4.47 14.56 -3.01
C VAL A 197 -3.73 13.61 -2.08
N ARG A 198 -2.48 13.32 -2.42
CA ARG A 198 -1.59 12.59 -1.52
C ARG A 198 -1.02 13.56 -0.50
N ILE A 199 -1.22 13.26 0.78
CA ILE A 199 -0.60 14.04 1.86
C ILE A 199 0.91 13.69 1.87
N PRO A 200 1.82 14.68 1.71
CA PRO A 200 3.25 14.43 1.66
C PRO A 200 3.74 13.70 2.92
N SER A 201 4.64 12.73 2.77
CA SER A 201 5.36 12.17 3.91
C SER A 201 6.16 13.28 4.58
N GLY A 202 6.10 13.39 5.90
CA GLY A 202 6.92 14.33 6.63
C GLY A 202 8.41 13.99 6.46
N SER A 203 9.22 14.97 6.24
CA SER A 203 10.68 14.90 6.41
C SER A 203 11.03 14.60 7.86
#